data_855299f08aa9b2ee2440a507794d9e07
#
_entry.id   855299f08aa9b2ee2440a507794d9e07
#
_cell.length_a   1.000
_cell.length_b   1.000
_cell.length_c   1.000
_cell.angle_alpha   90.00
_cell.angle_beta   90.00
_cell.angle_gamma   90.00
#
_symmetry.space_group_name_H-M   'P 1'
#
loop_
_entity.id
_entity.type
_entity.pdbx_description
1 polymer ?
#
loop_
_entity_poly.entity_id
_entity_poly.type
_entity_poly.pdbx_seq_one_letter_code
_entity_poly.pdbx_strand_id
1 'polypeptide(L)'
;MASETDYGTYQNVTEDKKYLGQEGLYLPMGGETCPPDGVSPADCSKAQEEMRNLRWSYLNSDYYKGVNDRWIAQGCMDKIKREMGYRFVLTSGGYTTNVTPGHLLKVVLRVKNEGYAAPFNPRAVELVLRNVSDQTTYVLPLDVDPRKWKPDMESTIEIEAGLPTDMPIGDYDIYLNLPDPMETLRDNPDYSIQLANEGVWEAETGYNSLLMRINVTSDEKTDIYNGDLVFTKK
;
A
#
# COMPACT_ATOMS: atom_id res chain seq x y z
N MET A 1 10.96 -8.78 22.04
CA MET A 1 11.44 -7.42 22.30
C MET A 1 12.61 -7.53 23.24
N ALA A 2 13.76 -6.98 22.88
CA ALA A 2 14.91 -7.01 23.72
C ALA A 2 14.60 -6.28 25.04
N SER A 3 14.80 -6.93 26.17
CA SER A 3 14.79 -6.25 27.45
C SER A 3 15.95 -5.25 27.46
N GLU A 4 15.86 -4.23 28.29
CA GLU A 4 16.98 -3.30 28.51
C GLU A 4 18.19 -3.98 29.17
N THR A 5 18.02 -5.18 29.66
CA THR A 5 19.06 -6.08 30.16
C THR A 5 19.41 -7.04 29.04
N ASP A 6 20.55 -6.82 28.53
CA ASP A 6 21.23 -7.47 27.47
C ASP A 6 21.30 -9.02 27.60
N TYR A 7 21.05 -9.68 26.46
CA TYR A 7 21.41 -11.09 26.28
C TYR A 7 22.76 -11.23 25.53
N GLY A 8 23.70 -10.37 25.81
CA GLY A 8 25.11 -10.57 25.45
C GLY A 8 25.56 -10.09 24.08
N THR A 9 24.70 -9.50 23.27
CA THR A 9 25.06 -9.05 21.91
C THR A 9 24.99 -7.54 21.70
N TYR A 10 24.34 -6.82 22.59
CA TYR A 10 24.19 -5.36 22.48
C TYR A 10 25.10 -4.63 23.45
N GLN A 11 25.93 -3.75 22.92
CA GLN A 11 26.78 -2.87 23.75
C GLN A 11 26.03 -1.60 24.18
N ASN A 12 25.07 -1.16 23.34
CA ASN A 12 24.21 -0.01 23.60
C ASN A 12 22.82 -0.22 22.99
N VAL A 13 21.87 -0.70 23.79
CA VAL A 13 20.50 -1.04 23.35
C VAL A 13 19.79 0.15 22.67
N THR A 14 20.01 1.36 23.12
CA THR A 14 19.36 2.56 22.53
C THR A 14 19.87 2.83 21.12
N GLU A 15 21.18 2.83 20.91
CA GLU A 15 21.79 3.06 19.59
C GLU A 15 21.49 1.89 18.65
N ASP A 16 21.51 0.67 19.15
CA ASP A 16 21.22 -0.52 18.37
C ASP A 16 19.76 -0.56 17.91
N LYS A 17 18.79 -0.19 18.78
CA LYS A 17 17.38 -0.05 18.38
C LYS A 17 17.18 1.03 17.32
N LYS A 18 17.89 2.16 17.44
CA LYS A 18 17.86 3.23 16.46
C LYS A 18 18.40 2.76 15.10
N TYR A 19 19.52 2.07 15.11
CA TYR A 19 20.09 1.47 13.90
C TYR A 19 19.12 0.46 13.26
N LEU A 20 18.57 -0.48 14.03
CA LEU A 20 17.61 -1.46 13.56
C LEU A 20 16.35 -0.82 13.00
N GLY A 21 15.87 0.27 13.59
CA GLY A 21 14.73 1.02 13.08
C GLY A 21 14.99 1.69 11.74
N GLN A 22 16.25 2.04 11.44
CA GLN A 22 16.67 2.54 10.12
C GLN A 22 16.79 1.40 9.10
N GLU A 23 17.42 0.29 9.46
CA GLU A 23 17.52 -0.90 8.61
C GLU A 23 16.16 -1.51 8.30
N GLY A 24 15.23 -1.52 9.27
CA GLY A 24 13.86 -2.01 9.11
C GLY A 24 13.02 -1.23 8.08
N LEU A 25 13.50 -0.09 7.56
CA LEU A 25 12.90 0.57 6.39
C LEU A 25 13.19 -0.17 5.09
N TYR A 26 14.19 -1.04 5.06
CA TYR A 26 14.69 -1.70 3.86
C TYR A 26 14.74 -3.22 3.97
N LEU A 27 14.76 -3.75 5.20
CA LEU A 27 14.86 -5.18 5.50
C LEU A 27 13.66 -5.64 6.35
N PRO A 28 13.13 -6.85 6.11
CA PRO A 28 12.07 -7.39 6.93
C PRO A 28 12.52 -7.52 8.39
N MET A 29 11.77 -6.91 9.29
CA MET A 29 11.96 -6.99 10.72
C MET A 29 10.77 -7.70 11.36
N GLY A 30 11.02 -8.53 12.34
CA GLY A 30 9.97 -9.22 13.09
C GLY A 30 10.58 -10.21 14.06
N GLY A 31 9.75 -11.04 14.65
CA GLY A 31 10.23 -12.00 15.63
C GLY A 31 9.10 -12.74 16.30
N GLU A 32 9.37 -13.12 17.53
CA GLU A 32 8.45 -13.87 18.38
C GLU A 32 8.45 -13.33 19.80
N THR A 33 7.42 -13.69 20.55
CA THR A 33 7.35 -13.41 21.98
C THR A 33 7.99 -14.56 22.74
N CYS A 34 8.72 -14.24 23.81
CA CYS A 34 9.32 -15.26 24.68
C CYS A 34 8.79 -15.18 26.12
N PRO A 35 8.94 -16.27 26.91
CA PRO A 35 8.63 -16.24 28.31
C PRO A 35 9.38 -15.10 29.00
N PRO A 36 8.74 -14.36 29.90
CA PRO A 36 9.44 -13.35 30.67
C PRO A 36 10.39 -14.02 31.67
N ASP A 37 11.68 -13.81 31.45
CA ASP A 37 12.72 -14.34 32.37
C ASP A 37 13.04 -13.24 33.39
N GLY A 38 12.21 -13.17 34.43
CA GLY A 38 12.38 -12.21 35.52
C GLY A 38 12.00 -10.75 35.17
N VAL A 39 11.52 -10.48 33.93
CA VAL A 39 11.10 -9.17 33.46
C VAL A 39 9.60 -9.16 33.17
N SER A 40 8.90 -8.09 33.53
CA SER A 40 7.50 -7.97 33.14
C SER A 40 7.36 -7.91 31.61
N PRO A 41 6.43 -8.68 31.00
CA PRO A 41 6.17 -8.58 29.58
C PRO A 41 5.79 -7.15 29.21
N ALA A 42 6.20 -6.69 28.02
CA ALA A 42 5.78 -5.40 27.52
C ALA A 42 4.25 -5.33 27.44
N ASP A 43 3.69 -4.24 27.92
CA ASP A 43 2.27 -3.92 27.72
C ASP A 43 2.00 -3.44 26.29
N CYS A 44 0.72 -3.20 25.97
CA CYS A 44 0.29 -2.73 24.65
C CYS A 44 1.03 -1.48 24.18
N SER A 45 1.20 -0.50 25.06
CA SER A 45 1.82 0.78 24.70
C SER A 45 3.27 0.57 24.28
N LYS A 46 4.04 -0.12 25.09
CA LYS A 46 5.45 -0.43 24.81
C LYS A 46 5.61 -1.31 23.58
N ALA A 47 4.76 -2.35 23.44
CA ALA A 47 4.79 -3.26 22.31
C ALA A 47 4.56 -2.54 20.98
N GLN A 48 3.50 -1.72 20.90
CA GLN A 48 3.19 -0.97 19.69
C GLN A 48 4.27 0.06 19.34
N GLU A 49 4.80 0.77 20.35
CA GLU A 49 5.90 1.71 20.16
C GLU A 49 7.14 1.02 19.58
N GLU A 50 7.56 -0.09 20.15
CA GLU A 50 8.74 -0.83 19.69
C GLU A 50 8.53 -1.43 18.30
N MET A 51 7.38 -2.06 18.03
CA MET A 51 7.07 -2.62 16.72
C MET A 51 7.08 -1.52 15.64
N ARG A 52 6.53 -0.35 15.94
CA ARG A 52 6.55 0.80 15.03
C ARG A 52 7.97 1.32 14.82
N ASN A 53 8.73 1.52 15.88
CA ASN A 53 10.10 2.05 15.81
C ASN A 53 11.04 1.10 15.09
N LEU A 54 10.86 -0.21 15.26
CA LEU A 54 11.65 -1.27 14.65
C LEU A 54 11.09 -1.77 13.31
N ARG A 55 9.98 -1.18 12.82
CA ARG A 55 9.39 -1.50 11.50
C ARG A 55 8.97 -2.96 11.32
N TRP A 56 8.30 -3.51 12.32
CA TRP A 56 7.92 -4.91 12.31
C TRP A 56 6.96 -5.26 11.17
N SER A 57 7.27 -6.35 10.46
CA SER A 57 6.51 -6.85 9.32
C SER A 57 5.80 -8.17 9.62
N TYR A 58 6.26 -8.91 10.61
CA TYR A 58 5.67 -10.18 11.02
C TYR A 58 5.89 -10.47 12.50
N LEU A 59 4.99 -11.29 13.07
CA LEU A 59 5.06 -11.79 14.44
C LEU A 59 4.70 -13.28 14.41
N ASN A 60 5.58 -14.13 14.95
CA ASN A 60 5.25 -15.52 15.24
C ASN A 60 4.27 -15.57 16.42
N SER A 61 3.02 -15.96 16.16
CA SER A 61 1.97 -16.00 17.17
C SER A 61 1.96 -17.29 18.01
N ASP A 62 2.75 -18.28 17.62
CA ASP A 62 2.67 -19.63 18.21
C ASP A 62 3.77 -19.96 19.23
N TYR A 63 4.76 -19.08 19.39
CA TYR A 63 5.88 -19.42 20.29
C TYR A 63 5.50 -19.28 21.76
N TYR A 64 5.25 -18.09 22.26
CA TYR A 64 4.83 -17.88 23.65
C TYR A 64 3.53 -17.11 23.73
N LYS A 65 2.45 -17.82 24.02
CA LYS A 65 1.10 -17.27 24.02
C LYS A 65 0.84 -16.28 25.15
N GLY A 66 1.53 -16.42 26.30
CA GLY A 66 1.27 -15.57 27.46
C GLY A 66 1.43 -14.07 27.22
N VAL A 67 2.35 -13.65 26.32
CA VAL A 67 2.48 -12.25 25.92
C VAL A 67 1.39 -11.86 24.93
N ASN A 68 1.11 -12.72 23.94
CA ASN A 68 0.06 -12.48 22.95
C ASN A 68 -1.32 -12.37 23.63
N ASP A 69 -1.63 -13.28 24.57
CA ASP A 69 -2.88 -13.27 25.33
C ASP A 69 -3.01 -12.01 26.20
N ARG A 70 -1.90 -11.50 26.74
CA ARG A 70 -1.87 -10.22 27.45
C ARG A 70 -2.25 -9.07 26.54
N TRP A 71 -1.72 -9.01 25.31
CA TRP A 71 -2.05 -7.96 24.34
C TRP A 71 -3.51 -8.06 23.85
N ILE A 72 -4.03 -9.30 23.73
CA ILE A 72 -5.47 -9.53 23.47
C ILE A 72 -6.30 -8.98 24.64
N ALA A 73 -5.98 -9.34 25.88
CA ALA A 73 -6.70 -8.90 27.07
C ALA A 73 -6.66 -7.36 27.25
N GLN A 74 -5.55 -6.73 26.87
CA GLN A 74 -5.39 -5.26 26.87
C GLN A 74 -6.04 -4.58 25.67
N GLY A 75 -6.54 -5.33 24.68
CA GLY A 75 -7.28 -4.81 23.52
C GLY A 75 -6.45 -4.25 22.38
N CYS A 76 -5.12 -4.48 22.32
CA CYS A 76 -4.27 -3.93 21.27
C CYS A 76 -3.88 -4.91 20.14
N MET A 77 -4.12 -6.21 20.31
CA MET A 77 -3.66 -7.21 19.35
C MET A 77 -4.22 -6.96 17.94
N ASP A 78 -5.47 -6.54 17.81
CA ASP A 78 -6.07 -6.27 16.50
C ASP A 78 -5.44 -5.05 15.81
N LYS A 79 -5.04 -4.05 16.59
CA LYS A 79 -4.30 -2.90 16.07
C LYS A 79 -2.90 -3.32 15.62
N ILE A 80 -2.20 -4.11 16.43
CA ILE A 80 -0.89 -4.69 16.07
C ILE A 80 -0.99 -5.45 14.74
N LYS A 81 -1.98 -6.34 14.59
CA LYS A 81 -2.19 -7.10 13.35
C LYS A 81 -2.44 -6.20 12.13
N ARG A 82 -3.23 -5.13 12.30
CA ARG A 82 -3.55 -4.21 11.20
C ARG A 82 -2.37 -3.35 10.76
N GLU A 83 -1.50 -2.96 11.69
CA GLU A 83 -0.38 -2.05 11.42
C GLU A 83 0.92 -2.78 11.12
N MET A 84 0.99 -4.10 11.34
CA MET A 84 2.17 -4.91 11.04
C MET A 84 2.42 -4.98 9.52
N GLY A 85 3.67 -4.74 9.11
CA GLY A 85 3.99 -4.57 7.71
C GLY A 85 3.51 -3.23 7.16
N TYR A 86 3.08 -3.20 5.90
CA TYR A 86 2.52 -1.99 5.26
C TYR A 86 0.99 -1.97 5.36
N ARG A 87 0.43 -0.75 5.41
CA ARG A 87 -1.01 -0.50 5.37
C ARG A 87 -1.29 0.76 4.57
N PHE A 88 -1.60 0.62 3.29
CA PHE A 88 -1.84 1.75 2.41
C PHE A 88 -3.28 2.23 2.48
N VAL A 89 -3.44 3.53 2.66
CA VAL A 89 -4.73 4.23 2.70
C VAL A 89 -4.73 5.32 1.63
N LEU A 90 -5.70 5.31 0.74
CA LEU A 90 -5.96 6.45 -0.14
C LEU A 90 -6.62 7.55 0.69
N THR A 91 -5.94 8.69 0.84
CA THR A 91 -6.39 9.80 1.68
C THR A 91 -7.16 10.85 0.86
N SER A 92 -6.77 11.04 -0.38
CA SER A 92 -7.48 11.92 -1.31
C SER A 92 -7.13 11.61 -2.76
N GLY A 93 -7.98 12.09 -3.68
CA GLY A 93 -7.74 12.04 -5.12
C GLY A 93 -8.41 13.21 -5.83
N GLY A 94 -7.81 13.62 -6.95
CA GLY A 94 -8.35 14.60 -7.87
C GLY A 94 -8.09 14.18 -9.30
N TYR A 95 -8.99 14.54 -10.23
CA TYR A 95 -8.88 14.09 -11.61
C TYR A 95 -9.64 15.01 -12.56
N THR A 96 -9.27 14.97 -13.84
CA THR A 96 -10.04 15.59 -14.92
C THR A 96 -11.32 14.78 -15.17
N THR A 97 -12.48 15.39 -15.05
CA THR A 97 -13.79 14.70 -15.13
C THR A 97 -14.22 14.37 -16.55
N ASN A 98 -13.90 15.25 -17.51
CA ASN A 98 -14.25 15.08 -18.93
C ASN A 98 -12.98 15.14 -19.76
N VAL A 99 -12.79 14.19 -20.65
CA VAL A 99 -11.59 14.07 -21.49
C VAL A 99 -11.97 13.58 -22.88
N THR A 100 -11.33 14.12 -23.91
CA THR A 100 -11.50 13.67 -25.29
C THR A 100 -10.48 12.55 -25.62
N PRO A 101 -10.81 11.55 -26.45
CA PRO A 101 -9.83 10.57 -26.95
C PRO A 101 -8.61 11.25 -27.58
N GLY A 102 -7.40 10.77 -27.27
CA GLY A 102 -6.14 11.38 -27.70
C GLY A 102 -5.69 12.58 -26.85
N HIS A 103 -6.43 12.96 -25.83
CA HIS A 103 -6.17 14.11 -25.00
C HIS A 103 -5.65 13.75 -23.60
N LEU A 104 -5.19 14.75 -22.88
CA LEU A 104 -4.55 14.63 -21.57
C LEU A 104 -5.57 14.38 -20.47
N LEU A 105 -5.39 13.26 -19.77
CA LEU A 105 -6.00 12.96 -18.47
C LEU A 105 -5.02 13.30 -17.36
N LYS A 106 -5.45 14.09 -16.38
CA LYS A 106 -4.70 14.36 -15.16
C LYS A 106 -5.36 13.67 -13.97
N VAL A 107 -4.57 12.94 -13.20
CA VAL A 107 -5.00 12.32 -11.94
C VAL A 107 -3.94 12.58 -10.88
N VAL A 108 -4.38 12.99 -9.69
CA VAL A 108 -3.51 13.13 -8.53
C VAL A 108 -4.07 12.25 -7.41
N LEU A 109 -3.25 11.39 -6.86
CA LEU A 109 -3.62 10.52 -5.74
C LEU A 109 -2.69 10.79 -4.56
N ARG A 110 -3.22 10.69 -3.35
CA ARG A 110 -2.44 10.72 -2.13
C ARG A 110 -2.65 9.42 -1.37
N VAL A 111 -1.55 8.73 -1.13
CA VAL A 111 -1.52 7.44 -0.42
C VAL A 111 -0.67 7.58 0.81
N LYS A 112 -1.24 7.24 1.97
CA LYS A 112 -0.52 7.20 3.24
C LYS A 112 -0.24 5.76 3.64
N ASN A 113 0.95 5.48 4.12
CA ASN A 113 1.26 4.20 4.74
C ASN A 113 1.07 4.31 6.27
N GLU A 114 0.02 3.67 6.78
CA GLU A 114 -0.29 3.62 8.22
C GLU A 114 0.31 2.39 8.91
N GLY A 115 0.99 1.53 8.16
CA GLY A 115 1.68 0.35 8.70
C GLY A 115 3.02 0.69 9.34
N TYR A 116 3.63 -0.32 9.96
CA TYR A 116 4.94 -0.17 10.60
C TYR A 116 6.10 -0.21 9.61
N ALA A 117 5.94 -0.86 8.45
CA ALA A 117 6.98 -1.05 7.45
C ALA A 117 6.49 -0.63 6.04
N ALA A 118 7.39 -0.64 5.07
CA ALA A 118 7.08 -0.58 3.64
C ALA A 118 7.18 -1.98 3.01
N PRO A 119 6.69 -2.20 1.79
CA PRO A 119 7.00 -3.42 1.04
C PRO A 119 8.50 -3.55 0.79
N PHE A 120 9.01 -4.77 0.77
CA PHE A 120 10.43 -5.04 0.50
C PHE A 120 10.66 -5.49 -0.94
N ASN A 121 9.71 -6.22 -1.50
CA ASN A 121 9.75 -6.65 -2.90
C ASN A 121 9.19 -5.55 -3.82
N PRO A 122 9.72 -5.42 -5.06
CA PRO A 122 9.13 -4.57 -6.07
C PRO A 122 7.65 -4.88 -6.27
N ARG A 123 6.85 -3.85 -6.51
CA ARG A 123 5.43 -3.99 -6.79
C ARG A 123 5.06 -3.04 -7.90
N ALA A 124 4.43 -3.55 -8.95
CA ALA A 124 3.90 -2.71 -10.00
C ALA A 124 2.74 -1.84 -9.46
N VAL A 125 2.56 -0.67 -10.05
CA VAL A 125 1.43 0.22 -9.80
C VAL A 125 0.80 0.55 -11.14
N GLU A 126 -0.50 0.39 -11.26
CA GLU A 126 -1.24 0.63 -12.49
C GLU A 126 -2.47 1.47 -12.21
N LEU A 127 -2.72 2.46 -13.05
CA LEU A 127 -4.02 3.10 -13.13
C LEU A 127 -4.88 2.35 -14.16
N VAL A 128 -6.12 2.02 -13.80
CA VAL A 128 -7.03 1.27 -14.67
C VAL A 128 -8.28 2.10 -14.91
N LEU A 129 -8.66 2.25 -16.17
CA LEU A 129 -9.95 2.79 -16.61
C LEU A 129 -10.81 1.63 -17.10
N ARG A 130 -12.01 1.48 -16.55
CA ARG A 130 -12.96 0.45 -16.98
C ARG A 130 -14.24 1.08 -17.46
N ASN A 131 -14.61 0.79 -18.71
CA ASN A 131 -15.86 1.25 -19.31
C ASN A 131 -17.05 0.70 -18.52
N VAL A 132 -17.97 1.57 -18.14
CA VAL A 132 -19.13 1.20 -17.33
C VAL A 132 -20.11 0.30 -18.11
N SER A 133 -20.20 0.47 -19.43
CA SER A 133 -21.20 -0.21 -20.27
C SER A 133 -20.77 -1.61 -20.69
N ASP A 134 -19.52 -1.78 -21.15
CA ASP A 134 -19.03 -3.04 -21.74
C ASP A 134 -17.90 -3.71 -20.94
N GLN A 135 -17.47 -3.08 -19.85
CA GLN A 135 -16.42 -3.54 -18.95
C GLN A 135 -15.02 -3.63 -19.58
N THR A 136 -14.84 -3.08 -20.78
CA THR A 136 -13.51 -2.99 -21.41
C THR A 136 -12.57 -2.18 -20.52
N THR A 137 -11.36 -2.72 -20.30
CA THR A 137 -10.34 -2.10 -19.45
C THR A 137 -9.20 -1.52 -20.28
N TYR A 138 -8.69 -0.39 -19.79
CA TYR A 138 -7.49 0.27 -20.28
C TYR A 138 -6.54 0.44 -19.12
N VAL A 139 -5.28 0.07 -19.29
CA VAL A 139 -4.28 0.03 -18.21
C VAL A 139 -3.13 0.96 -18.52
N LEU A 140 -2.68 1.67 -17.50
CA LEU A 140 -1.52 2.55 -17.54
C LEU A 140 -0.54 2.12 -16.44
N PRO A 141 0.60 1.50 -16.78
CA PRO A 141 1.67 1.29 -15.82
C PRO A 141 2.26 2.63 -15.36
N LEU A 142 2.49 2.78 -14.07
CA LEU A 142 3.05 3.99 -13.46
C LEU A 142 4.49 3.74 -13.02
N ASP A 143 5.37 4.70 -13.24
CA ASP A 143 6.74 4.69 -12.70
C ASP A 143 6.75 5.12 -11.22
N VAL A 144 6.14 4.30 -10.40
CA VAL A 144 6.01 4.51 -8.95
C VAL A 144 6.47 3.26 -8.21
N ASP A 145 7.26 3.46 -7.18
CA ASP A 145 7.79 2.37 -6.35
C ASP A 145 7.18 2.40 -4.94
N PRO A 146 6.24 1.49 -4.62
CA PRO A 146 5.61 1.43 -3.30
C PRO A 146 6.57 1.18 -2.13
N ARG A 147 7.79 0.69 -2.38
CA ARG A 147 8.83 0.56 -1.34
C ARG A 147 9.29 1.91 -0.79
N LYS A 148 9.02 2.99 -1.55
CA LYS A 148 9.29 4.38 -1.12
C LYS A 148 8.13 4.99 -0.32
N TRP A 149 6.98 4.33 -0.23
CA TRP A 149 5.86 4.77 0.60
C TRP A 149 6.13 4.37 2.05
N LYS A 150 6.95 5.19 2.70
CA LYS A 150 7.47 4.91 4.04
C LYS A 150 6.36 5.01 5.10
N PRO A 151 6.50 4.29 6.23
CA PRO A 151 5.59 4.37 7.35
C PRO A 151 5.35 5.81 7.82
N ASP A 152 4.11 6.10 8.18
CA ASP A 152 3.62 7.39 8.66
C ASP A 152 3.75 8.57 7.66
N MET A 153 4.17 8.30 6.41
CA MET A 153 4.30 9.30 5.36
C MET A 153 3.15 9.21 4.35
N GLU A 154 2.73 10.36 3.85
CA GLU A 154 1.86 10.49 2.70
C GLU A 154 2.70 10.71 1.44
N SER A 155 2.41 9.93 0.41
CA SER A 155 3.03 10.02 -0.92
C SER A 155 2.02 10.57 -1.92
N THR A 156 2.43 11.50 -2.75
CA THR A 156 1.62 12.03 -3.85
C THR A 156 2.03 11.34 -5.15
N ILE A 157 1.05 10.88 -5.91
CA ILE A 157 1.21 10.29 -7.25
C ILE A 157 0.53 11.24 -8.22
N GLU A 158 1.31 11.91 -9.04
CA GLU A 158 0.83 12.80 -10.10
C GLU A 158 0.92 12.08 -11.43
N ILE A 159 -0.18 12.01 -12.14
CA ILE A 159 -0.32 11.27 -13.40
C ILE A 159 -0.82 12.22 -14.47
N GLU A 160 -0.03 12.37 -15.52
CA GLU A 160 -0.40 13.05 -16.76
C GLU A 160 -0.23 12.06 -17.91
N ALA A 161 -1.35 11.59 -18.47
CA ALA A 161 -1.35 10.54 -19.48
C ALA A 161 -2.36 10.78 -20.59
N GLY A 162 -2.08 10.25 -21.76
CA GLY A 162 -3.00 10.31 -22.91
C GLY A 162 -4.03 9.19 -22.88
N LEU A 163 -5.26 9.52 -23.27
CA LEU A 163 -6.22 8.50 -23.67
C LEU A 163 -5.90 8.01 -25.11
N PRO A 164 -6.13 6.73 -25.45
CA PRO A 164 -6.06 6.27 -26.84
C PRO A 164 -6.95 7.10 -27.76
N THR A 165 -6.50 7.37 -28.97
CA THR A 165 -7.27 8.16 -29.95
C THR A 165 -8.54 7.46 -30.41
N ASP A 166 -8.57 6.13 -30.30
CA ASP A 166 -9.69 5.24 -30.64
C ASP A 166 -10.50 4.80 -29.43
N MET A 167 -10.27 5.40 -28.26
CA MET A 167 -11.00 5.07 -27.05
C MET A 167 -12.49 5.41 -27.19
N PRO A 168 -13.41 4.46 -26.94
CA PRO A 168 -14.84 4.70 -27.08
C PRO A 168 -15.32 5.81 -26.12
N ILE A 169 -16.27 6.62 -26.61
CA ILE A 169 -16.98 7.61 -25.80
C ILE A 169 -17.84 6.90 -24.76
N GLY A 170 -17.90 7.45 -23.55
CA GLY A 170 -18.68 6.89 -22.45
C GLY A 170 -18.06 7.15 -21.08
N ASP A 171 -18.67 6.57 -20.07
CA ASP A 171 -18.22 6.68 -18.68
C ASP A 171 -17.22 5.57 -18.34
N TYR A 172 -16.18 5.94 -17.60
CA TYR A 172 -15.15 5.01 -17.13
C TYR A 172 -14.89 5.20 -15.64
N ASP A 173 -14.99 4.10 -14.89
CA ASP A 173 -14.57 4.06 -13.50
C ASP A 173 -13.06 3.92 -13.40
N ILE A 174 -12.46 4.56 -12.40
CA ILE A 174 -11.01 4.59 -12.18
C ILE A 174 -10.65 3.67 -11.03
N TYR A 175 -9.61 2.84 -11.24
CA TYR A 175 -9.07 1.93 -10.24
C TYR A 175 -7.56 2.07 -10.12
N LEU A 176 -7.05 1.74 -8.94
CA LEU A 176 -5.62 1.52 -8.71
C LEU A 176 -5.39 0.01 -8.57
N ASN A 177 -4.45 -0.52 -9.32
CA ASN A 177 -4.01 -1.90 -9.22
C ASN A 177 -2.54 -1.95 -8.78
N LEU A 178 -2.24 -2.83 -7.82
CA LEU A 178 -0.88 -3.10 -7.35
C LEU A 178 -0.62 -4.61 -7.45
N PRO A 179 -0.49 -5.13 -8.69
CA PRO A 179 -0.39 -6.56 -8.94
C PRO A 179 0.97 -7.12 -8.52
N ASP A 180 1.06 -8.44 -8.45
CA ASP A 180 2.35 -9.10 -8.28
C ASP A 180 3.25 -8.84 -9.51
N PRO A 181 4.56 -8.62 -9.34
CA PRO A 181 5.46 -8.39 -10.46
C PRO A 181 5.74 -9.64 -11.30
N MET A 182 5.46 -10.85 -10.77
CA MET A 182 5.64 -12.09 -11.51
C MET A 182 4.51 -12.29 -12.51
N GLU A 183 4.86 -12.52 -13.76
CA GLU A 183 3.91 -12.70 -14.87
C GLU A 183 2.82 -13.76 -14.57
N THR A 184 3.20 -14.87 -13.94
CA THR A 184 2.29 -15.95 -13.59
C THR A 184 1.31 -15.63 -12.46
N LEU A 185 1.58 -14.59 -11.66
CA LEU A 185 0.77 -14.16 -10.52
C LEU A 185 0.08 -12.82 -10.74
N ARG A 186 0.50 -12.09 -11.78
CA ARG A 186 0.07 -10.72 -12.05
C ARG A 186 -1.46 -10.56 -12.17
N ASP A 187 -2.11 -11.51 -12.81
CA ASP A 187 -3.56 -11.49 -13.03
C ASP A 187 -4.35 -12.26 -11.94
N ASN A 188 -3.67 -12.75 -10.91
CA ASN A 188 -4.33 -13.37 -9.77
C ASN A 188 -4.62 -12.33 -8.70
N PRO A 189 -5.91 -12.00 -8.41
CA PRO A 189 -6.30 -10.98 -7.46
C PRO A 189 -5.78 -11.22 -6.04
N ASP A 190 -5.59 -12.47 -5.63
CA ASP A 190 -5.08 -12.83 -4.30
C ASP A 190 -3.66 -12.33 -4.06
N TYR A 191 -2.91 -11.99 -5.12
CA TYR A 191 -1.56 -11.44 -5.04
C TYR A 191 -1.49 -9.93 -5.28
N SER A 192 -2.61 -9.28 -5.49
CA SER A 192 -2.67 -7.81 -5.57
C SER A 192 -2.76 -7.19 -4.18
N ILE A 193 -2.19 -6.00 -4.01
CA ILE A 193 -2.30 -5.27 -2.74
C ILE A 193 -3.66 -4.60 -2.64
N GLN A 194 -4.39 -4.94 -1.59
CA GLN A 194 -5.62 -4.28 -1.18
C GLN A 194 -5.29 -3.01 -0.37
N LEU A 195 -5.91 -1.88 -0.73
CA LEU A 195 -5.91 -0.69 0.10
C LEU A 195 -6.76 -0.89 1.35
N ALA A 196 -6.41 -0.22 2.43
CA ALA A 196 -7.10 -0.34 3.70
C ALA A 196 -8.40 0.47 3.80
N ASN A 197 -8.79 1.15 2.72
CA ASN A 197 -10.06 1.84 2.62
C ASN A 197 -11.23 0.85 2.56
N GLU A 198 -12.32 1.15 3.25
CA GLU A 198 -13.51 0.31 3.22
C GLU A 198 -14.28 0.49 1.90
N GLY A 199 -14.79 -0.62 1.36
CA GLY A 199 -15.67 -0.62 0.18
C GLY A 199 -15.01 -0.32 -1.16
N VAL A 200 -13.66 -0.30 -1.23
CA VAL A 200 -12.94 -0.02 -2.48
C VAL A 200 -12.38 -1.27 -3.16
N TRP A 201 -12.22 -2.36 -2.42
CA TRP A 201 -11.63 -3.60 -2.94
C TRP A 201 -12.61 -4.40 -3.80
N GLU A 202 -12.17 -4.81 -4.97
CA GLU A 202 -12.89 -5.70 -5.87
C GLU A 202 -12.15 -7.05 -5.94
N ALA A 203 -12.73 -8.06 -5.30
CA ALA A 203 -12.06 -9.36 -5.10
C ALA A 203 -11.85 -10.13 -6.40
N GLU A 204 -12.71 -9.94 -7.39
CA GLU A 204 -12.65 -10.65 -8.68
C GLU A 204 -11.47 -10.19 -9.55
N THR A 205 -11.03 -8.95 -9.41
CA THR A 205 -9.98 -8.36 -10.25
C THR A 205 -8.71 -8.00 -9.51
N GLY A 206 -8.78 -7.87 -8.17
CA GLY A 206 -7.68 -7.33 -7.36
C GLY A 206 -7.52 -5.81 -7.50
N TYR A 207 -8.52 -5.12 -8.03
CA TYR A 207 -8.51 -3.69 -8.22
C TYR A 207 -9.04 -2.95 -6.98
N ASN A 208 -8.50 -1.77 -6.73
CA ASN A 208 -8.99 -0.86 -5.71
C ASN A 208 -9.73 0.29 -6.40
N SER A 209 -11.05 0.38 -6.24
CA SER A 209 -11.84 1.49 -6.77
C SER A 209 -11.39 2.80 -6.15
N LEU A 210 -11.13 3.80 -6.97
CA LEU A 210 -10.81 5.13 -6.50
C LEU A 210 -12.06 5.97 -6.23
N LEU A 211 -13.26 5.38 -6.43
CA LEU A 211 -14.56 6.07 -6.32
C LEU A 211 -14.64 7.30 -7.22
N MET A 212 -13.94 7.26 -8.33
CA MET A 212 -13.82 8.31 -9.32
C MET A 212 -14.34 7.79 -10.67
N ARG A 213 -14.99 8.69 -11.42
CA ARG A 213 -15.49 8.39 -12.78
C ARG A 213 -15.16 9.54 -13.71
N ILE A 214 -14.62 9.22 -14.89
CA ILE A 214 -14.45 10.17 -15.97
C ILE A 214 -15.49 9.92 -17.05
N ASN A 215 -15.83 10.98 -17.79
CA ASN A 215 -16.61 10.90 -19.02
C ASN A 215 -15.68 11.14 -20.20
N VAL A 216 -15.54 10.15 -21.07
CA VAL A 216 -14.84 10.29 -22.34
C VAL A 216 -15.84 10.81 -23.37
N THR A 217 -15.59 12.00 -23.90
CA THR A 217 -16.53 12.73 -24.76
C THR A 217 -15.81 13.42 -25.93
N SER A 218 -16.53 13.69 -27.02
CA SER A 218 -15.99 14.44 -28.18
C SER A 218 -16.09 15.94 -28.00
N ASP A 219 -16.83 16.43 -27.00
CA ASP A 219 -17.26 17.83 -26.92
C ASP A 219 -16.35 18.69 -26.02
N GLU A 220 -15.43 18.05 -25.30
CA GLU A 220 -14.53 18.76 -24.37
C GLU A 220 -13.27 19.26 -25.08
N LYS A 221 -12.88 20.50 -24.77
CA LYS A 221 -11.62 21.09 -25.25
C LYS A 221 -10.51 20.88 -24.23
N THR A 222 -10.07 19.65 -24.09
CA THR A 222 -8.89 19.32 -23.29
C THR A 222 -7.62 19.43 -24.13
N ASP A 223 -6.46 19.52 -23.49
CA ASP A 223 -5.18 19.59 -24.19
C ASP A 223 -4.88 18.28 -24.91
N ILE A 224 -4.41 18.36 -26.17
CA ILE A 224 -3.92 17.20 -26.90
C ILE A 224 -2.69 16.66 -26.17
N TYR A 225 -2.65 15.35 -25.95
CA TYR A 225 -1.51 14.72 -25.34
C TYR A 225 -0.50 14.26 -26.41
N ASN A 226 0.74 14.72 -26.27
CA ASN A 226 1.83 14.39 -27.21
C ASN A 226 2.98 13.60 -26.53
N GLY A 227 2.77 13.09 -25.30
CA GLY A 227 3.76 12.30 -24.59
C GLY A 227 3.63 10.80 -24.88
N ASP A 228 4.54 10.02 -24.29
CA ASP A 228 4.63 8.56 -24.50
C ASP A 228 3.76 7.76 -23.52
N LEU A 229 3.27 8.37 -22.44
CA LEU A 229 2.51 7.70 -21.40
C LEU A 229 1.02 7.65 -21.80
N VAL A 230 0.62 6.57 -22.46
CA VAL A 230 -0.74 6.37 -22.99
C VAL A 230 -1.34 5.08 -22.45
N PHE A 231 -2.63 5.15 -22.10
CA PHE A 231 -3.37 3.94 -21.71
C PHE A 231 -3.40 2.92 -22.84
N THR A 232 -3.27 1.64 -22.50
CA THR A 232 -3.37 0.53 -23.45
C THR A 232 -4.55 -0.36 -23.12
N LYS A 233 -5.28 -0.82 -24.12
CA LYS A 233 -6.39 -1.75 -23.95
C LYS A 233 -5.85 -3.10 -23.47
N LYS A 234 -6.47 -3.66 -22.41
CA LYS A 234 -6.17 -4.99 -21.88
C LYS A 234 -7.07 -6.06 -22.52
#